data_9780dcf0abc4159ca81ce2c16f718704
#
_entry.id   9780dcf0abc4159ca81ce2c16f718704
#
_cell.length_a   1.000
_cell.length_b   1.000
_cell.length_c   1.000
_cell.angle_alpha   90.00
_cell.angle_beta   90.00
_cell.angle_gamma   90.00
#
_symmetry.space_group_name_H-M   'P 1'
#
loop_
_entity.id
_entity.type
_entity.pdbx_description
1 polymer ?
#
loop_
_entity_poly.entity_id
_entity_poly.type
_entity_poly.pdbx_seq_one_letter_code
_entity_poly.pdbx_strand_id
1 'polypeptide(L)'
;IPHLVTELERLRGALGSETVAMMQRHEAEGTLDHPAYQAAVTLLNYRHVCRLDTWPDPVQRSLNDWNMGPYQTMQGPNEFLYTGNLKDWNRVSDLHKIEVPVLITTGQHDELTPACASRMKHELPQAEMHVFPNSSHMPFFEEPQLYFPVLLDFLARHRT
;
A
#
# COMPACT_ATOMS: atom_id res chain seq x y z
N ILE A 1 7.87 4.32 -7.34
CA ILE A 1 8.10 3.02 -6.67
C ILE A 1 9.39 3.03 -5.82
N PRO A 2 10.57 3.56 -6.22
CA PRO A 2 11.78 3.48 -5.37
C PRO A 2 11.60 4.00 -3.93
N HIS A 3 10.86 5.10 -3.76
CA HIS A 3 10.54 5.60 -2.42
C HIS A 3 9.62 4.65 -1.63
N LEU A 4 8.64 4.04 -2.29
CA LEU A 4 7.79 3.01 -1.69
C LEU A 4 8.62 1.81 -1.21
N VAL A 5 9.54 1.32 -2.02
CA VAL A 5 10.42 0.19 -1.64
C VAL A 5 11.17 0.49 -0.34
N THR A 6 11.73 1.71 -0.21
CA THR A 6 12.40 2.14 1.03
C THR A 6 11.44 2.13 2.24
N GLU A 7 10.19 2.60 2.05
CA GLU A 7 9.19 2.59 3.12
C GLU A 7 8.78 1.16 3.49
N LEU A 8 8.59 0.26 2.52
CA LEU A 8 8.29 -1.14 2.78
C LEU A 8 9.42 -1.85 3.55
N GLU A 9 10.68 -1.56 3.24
CA GLU A 9 11.82 -2.06 4.02
C GLU A 9 11.77 -1.58 5.47
N ARG A 10 11.39 -0.32 5.71
CA ARG A 10 11.19 0.23 7.05
C ARG A 10 10.06 -0.48 7.79
N LEU A 11 8.92 -0.73 7.14
CA LEU A 11 7.78 -1.45 7.73
C LEU A 11 8.15 -2.90 8.07
N ARG A 12 8.88 -3.58 7.19
CA ARG A 12 9.42 -4.92 7.44
C ARG A 12 10.39 -4.90 8.62
N GLY A 13 11.25 -3.88 8.70
CA GLY A 13 12.19 -3.69 9.82
C GLY A 13 11.51 -3.64 11.18
N ALA A 14 10.28 -3.15 11.26
CA ALA A 14 9.48 -3.12 12.49
C ALA A 14 9.01 -4.51 12.99
N LEU A 15 9.23 -5.58 12.21
CA LEU A 15 9.02 -6.98 12.66
C LEU A 15 10.16 -7.49 13.56
N GLY A 16 11.27 -6.76 13.63
CA GLY A 16 12.48 -7.17 14.35
C GLY A 16 13.51 -7.89 13.48
N SER A 17 14.77 -7.76 13.84
CA SER A 17 15.92 -8.21 13.04
C SER A 17 15.91 -9.71 12.73
N GLU A 18 15.49 -10.54 13.67
CA GLU A 18 15.42 -12.01 13.49
C GLU A 18 14.38 -12.39 12.45
N THR A 19 13.18 -11.78 12.49
CA THR A 19 12.12 -12.00 11.51
C THR A 19 12.57 -11.53 10.12
N VAL A 20 13.17 -10.36 10.02
CA VAL A 20 13.69 -9.83 8.76
C VAL A 20 14.76 -10.75 8.17
N ALA A 21 15.72 -11.22 8.98
CA ALA A 21 16.75 -12.15 8.54
C ALA A 21 16.17 -13.49 8.05
N MET A 22 15.14 -14.00 8.74
CA MET A 22 14.40 -15.19 8.29
C MET A 22 13.72 -14.95 6.95
N MET A 23 13.02 -13.82 6.77
CA MET A 23 12.36 -13.48 5.49
C MET A 23 13.39 -13.39 4.37
N GLN A 24 14.48 -12.66 4.55
CA GLN A 24 15.55 -12.50 3.55
C GLN A 24 16.19 -13.83 3.16
N ARG A 25 16.35 -14.76 4.08
CA ARG A 25 16.85 -16.10 3.77
C ARG A 25 15.87 -16.85 2.84
N HIS A 26 14.58 -16.88 3.14
CA HIS A 26 13.58 -17.53 2.30
C HIS A 26 13.45 -16.86 0.93
N GLU A 27 13.62 -15.55 0.86
CA GLU A 27 13.67 -14.79 -0.40
C GLU A 27 14.87 -15.19 -1.26
N ALA A 28 16.05 -15.33 -0.67
CA ALA A 28 17.26 -15.75 -1.35
C ALA A 28 17.21 -17.22 -1.81
N GLU A 29 16.58 -18.08 -1.03
CA GLU A 29 16.41 -19.52 -1.31
C GLU A 29 15.21 -19.82 -2.23
N GLY A 30 14.34 -18.83 -2.52
CA GLY A 30 13.11 -19.03 -3.30
C GLY A 30 12.05 -19.88 -2.60
N THR A 31 12.10 -19.99 -1.25
CA THR A 31 11.19 -20.80 -0.43
C THR A 31 10.10 -19.93 0.23
N LEU A 32 9.42 -19.12 -0.59
CA LEU A 32 8.43 -18.14 -0.13
C LEU A 32 7.13 -18.77 0.41
N ASP A 33 6.90 -20.05 0.13
CA ASP A 33 5.80 -20.86 0.63
C ASP A 33 6.05 -21.40 2.05
N HIS A 34 7.25 -21.20 2.61
CA HIS A 34 7.58 -21.67 3.95
C HIS A 34 6.65 -21.02 4.99
N PRO A 35 6.07 -21.79 5.94
CA PRO A 35 5.07 -21.29 6.91
C PRO A 35 5.53 -20.07 7.72
N ALA A 36 6.83 -20.02 8.11
CA ALA A 36 7.36 -18.87 8.86
C ALA A 36 7.38 -17.60 8.00
N TYR A 37 7.72 -17.69 6.70
CA TYR A 37 7.67 -16.57 5.77
C TYR A 37 6.24 -16.08 5.57
N GLN A 38 5.31 -16.99 5.32
CA GLN A 38 3.90 -16.67 5.14
C GLN A 38 3.27 -16.06 6.38
N ALA A 39 3.66 -16.50 7.58
CA ALA A 39 3.21 -15.89 8.83
C ALA A 39 3.69 -14.44 8.97
N ALA A 40 4.94 -14.14 8.60
CA ALA A 40 5.47 -12.78 8.62
C ALA A 40 4.75 -11.87 7.59
N VAL A 41 4.49 -12.36 6.37
CA VAL A 41 3.72 -11.64 5.36
C VAL A 41 2.28 -11.40 5.84
N THR A 42 1.64 -12.40 6.42
CA THR A 42 0.30 -12.27 7.01
C THR A 42 0.26 -11.18 8.08
N LEU A 43 1.26 -11.14 8.96
CA LEU A 43 1.34 -10.09 9.98
C LEU A 43 1.49 -8.69 9.37
N LEU A 44 2.27 -8.53 8.30
CA LEU A 44 2.39 -7.28 7.57
C LEU A 44 1.05 -6.89 6.93
N ASN A 45 0.34 -7.85 6.30
CA ASN A 45 -0.97 -7.61 5.71
C ASN A 45 -1.98 -7.09 6.74
N TYR A 46 -2.05 -7.70 7.93
CA TYR A 46 -2.94 -7.24 9.01
C TYR A 46 -2.50 -5.91 9.63
N ARG A 47 -1.26 -5.50 9.47
CA ARG A 47 -0.79 -4.19 9.95
C ARG A 47 -0.98 -3.08 8.94
N HIS A 48 -0.85 -3.39 7.63
CA HIS A 48 -0.61 -2.37 6.61
C HIS A 48 -1.54 -2.46 5.40
N VAL A 49 -2.23 -3.59 5.16
CA VAL A 49 -3.19 -3.74 4.07
C VAL A 49 -4.63 -3.59 4.57
N CYS A 50 -5.02 -4.36 5.58
CA CYS A 50 -6.33 -4.22 6.22
C CYS A 50 -6.24 -4.61 7.70
N ARG A 51 -6.54 -3.68 8.59
CA ARG A 51 -6.37 -3.80 10.05
C ARG A 51 -7.60 -4.35 10.78
N LEU A 52 -8.65 -4.70 10.02
CA LEU A 52 -9.83 -5.34 10.62
C LEU A 52 -9.48 -6.75 11.13
N ASP A 53 -9.95 -7.12 12.31
CA ASP A 53 -9.74 -8.46 12.90
C ASP A 53 -10.28 -9.58 12.01
N THR A 54 -11.39 -9.30 11.33
CA THR A 54 -11.97 -10.20 10.32
C THR A 54 -12.13 -9.43 9.02
N TRP A 55 -11.46 -9.87 7.98
CA TRP A 55 -11.54 -9.23 6.68
C TRP A 55 -12.91 -9.47 6.04
N PRO A 56 -13.60 -8.43 5.54
CA PRO A 56 -14.87 -8.57 4.85
C PRO A 56 -14.76 -9.46 3.60
N ASP A 57 -15.83 -10.21 3.28
CA ASP A 57 -15.88 -11.07 2.09
C ASP A 57 -15.41 -10.39 0.78
N PRO A 58 -15.76 -9.12 0.49
CA PRO A 58 -15.26 -8.46 -0.72
C PRO A 58 -13.73 -8.32 -0.74
N VAL A 59 -13.09 -8.05 0.40
CA VAL A 59 -11.64 -7.97 0.53
C VAL A 59 -11.00 -9.32 0.28
N GLN A 60 -11.53 -10.37 0.95
CA GLN A 60 -11.02 -11.75 0.78
C GLN A 60 -11.14 -12.21 -0.67
N ARG A 61 -12.30 -11.99 -1.31
CA ARG A 61 -12.51 -12.34 -2.73
C ARG A 61 -11.55 -11.58 -3.65
N SER A 62 -11.38 -10.28 -3.45
CA SER A 62 -10.47 -9.47 -4.26
C SER A 62 -9.05 -10.02 -4.26
N LEU A 63 -8.54 -10.42 -3.08
CA LEU A 63 -7.19 -10.98 -2.95
C LEU A 63 -7.08 -12.40 -3.53
N ASN A 64 -8.14 -13.21 -3.40
CA ASN A 64 -8.14 -14.58 -3.94
C ASN A 64 -8.26 -14.62 -5.47
N ASP A 65 -8.86 -13.59 -6.07
CA ASP A 65 -9.09 -13.53 -7.53
C ASP A 65 -7.96 -12.81 -8.28
N TRP A 66 -6.83 -12.54 -7.65
CA TRP A 66 -5.70 -11.90 -8.31
C TRP A 66 -5.12 -12.75 -9.42
N ASN A 67 -4.91 -12.13 -10.58
CA ASN A 67 -4.11 -12.76 -11.63
C ASN A 67 -2.63 -12.67 -11.29
N MET A 68 -2.13 -13.73 -10.67
CA MET A 68 -0.75 -13.79 -10.17
C MET A 68 0.32 -13.66 -11.26
N GLY A 69 0.03 -14.01 -12.52
CA GLY A 69 0.99 -13.89 -13.62
C GLY A 69 1.45 -12.43 -13.84
N PRO A 70 0.55 -11.51 -14.23
CA PRO A 70 0.89 -10.09 -14.33
C PRO A 70 1.38 -9.48 -13.01
N TYR A 71 0.77 -9.84 -11.88
CA TYR A 71 1.13 -9.32 -10.59
C TYR A 71 2.61 -9.60 -10.24
N GLN A 72 3.04 -10.85 -10.32
CA GLN A 72 4.42 -11.25 -10.06
C GLN A 72 5.42 -10.62 -11.05
N THR A 73 5.03 -10.50 -12.33
CA THR A 73 5.88 -9.86 -13.34
C THR A 73 6.10 -8.38 -13.05
N MET A 74 5.07 -7.67 -12.59
CA MET A 74 5.11 -6.23 -12.41
C MET A 74 5.61 -5.83 -11.01
N GLN A 75 5.08 -6.42 -9.97
CA GLN A 75 5.39 -6.10 -8.58
C GLN A 75 6.36 -7.10 -7.96
N GLY A 76 5.95 -8.35 -7.84
CA GLY A 76 6.70 -9.39 -7.15
C GLY A 76 5.77 -10.39 -6.48
N PRO A 77 6.26 -11.19 -5.53
CA PRO A 77 5.50 -12.28 -4.94
C PRO A 77 4.44 -11.84 -3.92
N ASN A 78 4.56 -10.64 -3.35
CA ASN A 78 3.62 -10.05 -2.38
C ASN A 78 3.80 -8.54 -2.27
N GLU A 79 2.93 -7.87 -1.50
CA GLU A 79 2.93 -6.41 -1.33
C GLU A 79 4.22 -5.83 -0.74
N PHE A 80 4.98 -6.61 0.01
CA PHE A 80 6.16 -6.17 0.75
C PHE A 80 7.50 -6.55 0.11
N LEU A 81 7.48 -7.19 -1.06
CA LEU A 81 8.69 -7.60 -1.80
C LEU A 81 8.58 -7.22 -3.28
N TYR A 82 9.18 -6.10 -3.66
CA TYR A 82 9.22 -5.61 -5.03
C TYR A 82 10.43 -6.19 -5.78
N THR A 83 10.19 -7.19 -6.62
CA THR A 83 11.20 -7.81 -7.49
C THR A 83 10.88 -7.68 -8.97
N GLY A 84 9.64 -7.26 -9.28
CA GLY A 84 9.15 -7.13 -10.64
C GLY A 84 9.67 -5.89 -11.39
N ASN A 85 9.22 -5.72 -12.63
CA ASN A 85 9.70 -4.66 -13.52
C ASN A 85 9.25 -3.24 -13.12
N LEU A 86 8.33 -3.10 -12.15
CA LEU A 86 7.94 -1.80 -11.60
C LEU A 86 8.91 -1.26 -10.54
N LYS A 87 9.84 -2.06 -10.00
CA LYS A 87 10.70 -1.66 -8.87
C LYS A 87 11.44 -0.32 -9.10
N ASP A 88 11.86 -0.06 -10.33
CA ASP A 88 12.59 1.16 -10.71
C ASP A 88 11.69 2.21 -11.38
N TRP A 89 10.39 1.91 -11.55
CA TRP A 89 9.44 2.83 -12.20
C TRP A 89 9.22 4.08 -11.34
N ASN A 90 9.47 5.25 -11.91
CA ASN A 90 9.31 6.52 -11.23
C ASN A 90 8.75 7.59 -12.19
N ARG A 91 7.58 8.14 -11.85
CA ARG A 91 6.91 9.20 -12.60
C ARG A 91 6.61 10.42 -11.72
N VAL A 92 7.23 10.52 -10.57
CA VAL A 92 7.02 11.62 -9.62
C VAL A 92 7.28 12.98 -10.28
N SER A 93 8.33 13.08 -11.09
CA SER A 93 8.67 14.30 -11.84
C SER A 93 7.64 14.71 -12.89
N ASP A 94 6.69 13.84 -13.25
CA ASP A 94 5.63 14.14 -14.22
C ASP A 94 4.30 14.55 -13.56
N LEU A 95 4.17 14.44 -12.24
CA LEU A 95 2.93 14.72 -11.52
C LEU A 95 2.49 16.18 -11.66
N HIS A 96 3.42 17.10 -11.82
CA HIS A 96 3.12 18.52 -12.05
C HIS A 96 2.32 18.78 -13.35
N LYS A 97 2.25 17.81 -14.27
CA LYS A 97 1.45 17.88 -15.50
C LYS A 97 -0.03 17.58 -15.30
N ILE A 98 -0.39 17.10 -14.09
CA ILE A 98 -1.79 16.81 -13.74
C ILE A 98 -2.40 18.10 -13.18
N GLU A 99 -3.21 18.76 -13.99
CA GLU A 99 -3.79 20.08 -13.67
C GLU A 99 -5.23 19.98 -13.11
N VAL A 100 -5.81 18.80 -13.10
CA VAL A 100 -7.14 18.57 -12.50
C VAL A 100 -7.04 18.43 -10.98
N PRO A 101 -8.12 18.73 -10.24
CA PRO A 101 -8.17 18.46 -8.80
C PRO A 101 -7.91 17.00 -8.48
N VAL A 102 -7.08 16.74 -7.49
CA VAL A 102 -6.70 15.39 -7.05
C VAL A 102 -6.93 15.24 -5.56
N LEU A 103 -7.65 14.21 -5.15
CA LEU A 103 -7.72 13.78 -3.76
C LEU A 103 -6.81 12.58 -3.54
N ILE A 104 -5.86 12.71 -2.64
CA ILE A 104 -5.00 11.61 -2.17
C ILE A 104 -5.54 11.14 -0.82
N THR A 105 -5.90 9.87 -0.74
CA THR A 105 -6.34 9.23 0.51
C THR A 105 -5.34 8.15 0.92
N THR A 106 -5.01 8.08 2.19
CA THR A 106 -4.13 7.05 2.77
C THR A 106 -4.49 6.81 4.22
N GLY A 107 -4.27 5.61 4.72
CA GLY A 107 -4.32 5.34 6.15
C GLY A 107 -3.00 5.69 6.85
N GLN A 108 -3.06 5.99 8.15
CA GLN A 108 -1.87 6.24 8.96
C GLN A 108 -0.91 5.03 8.98
N HIS A 109 -1.47 3.83 8.81
CA HIS A 109 -0.75 2.55 8.86
C HIS A 109 -0.59 1.88 7.49
N ASP A 110 -0.90 2.60 6.41
CA ASP A 110 -0.86 2.12 5.03
C ASP A 110 0.55 1.63 4.64
N GLU A 111 0.62 0.61 3.82
CA GLU A 111 1.87 0.18 3.17
C GLU A 111 2.41 1.23 2.20
N LEU A 112 1.52 1.93 1.48
CA LEU A 112 1.82 3.15 0.73
C LEU A 112 1.82 4.35 1.68
N THR A 113 2.74 4.37 2.60
CA THR A 113 2.78 5.23 3.78
C THR A 113 2.37 6.69 3.53
N PRO A 114 1.91 7.43 4.57
CA PRO A 114 1.68 8.87 4.45
C PRO A 114 2.88 9.66 3.89
N ALA A 115 4.11 9.15 4.04
CA ALA A 115 5.31 9.75 3.43
C ALA A 115 5.27 9.64 1.90
N CYS A 116 4.84 8.50 1.36
CA CYS A 116 4.63 8.32 -0.09
C CYS A 116 3.55 9.27 -0.62
N ALA A 117 2.42 9.34 0.08
CA ALA A 117 1.31 10.24 -0.27
C ALA A 117 1.72 11.72 -0.21
N SER A 118 2.45 12.13 0.83
CA SER A 118 2.96 13.51 0.98
C SER A 118 3.92 13.89 -0.15
N ARG A 119 4.77 12.95 -0.58
CA ARG A 119 5.65 13.17 -1.72
C ARG A 119 4.88 13.41 -3.01
N MET A 120 3.81 12.62 -3.26
CA MET A 120 2.94 12.83 -4.43
C MET A 120 2.23 14.19 -4.34
N LYS A 121 1.68 14.54 -3.18
CA LYS A 121 1.02 15.81 -2.95
C LYS A 121 1.92 17.01 -3.26
N HIS A 122 3.21 16.92 -2.89
CA HIS A 122 4.18 18.00 -3.12
C HIS A 122 4.35 18.33 -4.61
N GLU A 123 4.26 17.34 -5.47
CA GLU A 123 4.45 17.47 -6.92
C GLU A 123 3.15 17.75 -7.69
N LEU A 124 2.00 17.57 -7.07
CA LEU A 124 0.68 17.78 -7.68
C LEU A 124 0.18 19.20 -7.40
N PRO A 125 -0.08 20.05 -8.43
CA PRO A 125 -0.45 21.45 -8.25
C PRO A 125 -1.76 21.67 -7.48
N GLN A 126 -2.73 20.77 -7.66
CA GLN A 126 -4.08 20.89 -7.11
C GLN A 126 -4.48 19.65 -6.28
N ALA A 127 -3.56 19.18 -5.40
CA ALA A 127 -3.83 18.01 -4.58
C ALA A 127 -4.28 18.38 -3.16
N GLU A 128 -5.36 17.74 -2.74
CA GLU A 128 -5.75 17.61 -1.34
C GLU A 128 -5.30 16.24 -0.82
N MET A 129 -4.96 16.15 0.45
CA MET A 129 -4.57 14.88 1.06
C MET A 129 -5.30 14.69 2.37
N HIS A 130 -5.83 13.49 2.58
CA HIS A 130 -6.45 13.08 3.82
C HIS A 130 -5.82 11.79 4.34
N VAL A 131 -5.41 11.80 5.61
CA VAL A 131 -4.86 10.63 6.31
C VAL A 131 -5.89 10.12 7.31
N PHE A 132 -6.29 8.87 7.20
CA PHE A 132 -7.24 8.22 8.12
C PHE A 132 -6.46 7.62 9.30
N PRO A 133 -6.73 8.07 10.54
CA PRO A 133 -5.82 7.84 11.67
C PRO A 133 -5.75 6.38 12.14
N ASN A 134 -6.80 5.60 11.93
CA ASN A 134 -6.85 4.20 12.38
C ASN A 134 -6.79 3.19 11.23
N SER A 135 -6.75 3.67 9.98
CA SER A 135 -6.76 2.82 8.79
C SER A 135 -5.36 2.50 8.28
N SER A 136 -5.31 1.43 7.48
CA SER A 136 -4.20 1.08 6.59
C SER A 136 -4.58 1.34 5.12
N HIS A 137 -4.40 0.37 4.23
CA HIS A 137 -4.62 0.54 2.79
C HIS A 137 -6.10 0.60 2.39
N MET A 138 -7.02 0.19 3.27
CA MET A 138 -8.45 0.09 2.95
C MET A 138 -9.34 0.96 3.85
N PRO A 139 -9.12 2.30 3.92
CA PRO A 139 -9.90 3.19 4.79
C PRO A 139 -11.40 3.16 4.48
N PHE A 140 -11.79 2.83 3.26
CA PHE A 140 -13.19 2.67 2.86
C PHE A 140 -13.89 1.44 3.50
N PHE A 141 -13.13 0.46 4.03
CA PHE A 141 -13.62 -0.63 4.87
C PHE A 141 -13.33 -0.39 6.36
N GLU A 142 -12.17 0.20 6.68
CA GLU A 142 -11.68 0.33 8.05
C GLU A 142 -12.33 1.51 8.81
N GLU A 143 -12.54 2.65 8.12
CA GLU A 143 -13.17 3.87 8.66
C GLU A 143 -14.19 4.46 7.66
N PRO A 144 -15.20 3.68 7.19
CA PRO A 144 -16.12 4.12 6.14
C PRO A 144 -16.89 5.40 6.51
N GLN A 145 -17.20 5.59 7.79
CA GLN A 145 -17.89 6.78 8.31
C GLN A 145 -17.05 8.05 8.22
N LEU A 146 -15.73 7.95 8.10
CA LEU A 146 -14.83 9.07 7.84
C LEU A 146 -14.48 9.18 6.36
N TYR A 147 -14.27 8.04 5.69
CA TYR A 147 -13.81 7.99 4.31
C TYR A 147 -14.83 8.58 3.33
N PHE A 148 -16.09 8.09 3.38
CA PHE A 148 -17.08 8.50 2.39
C PHE A 148 -17.47 9.98 2.47
N PRO A 149 -17.62 10.63 3.64
CA PRO A 149 -17.82 12.08 3.70
C PRO A 149 -16.69 12.88 3.03
N VAL A 150 -15.42 12.51 3.25
CA VAL A 150 -14.27 13.16 2.61
C VAL A 150 -14.32 13.01 1.09
N LEU A 151 -14.56 11.80 0.60
CA LEU A 151 -14.67 11.53 -0.84
C LEU A 151 -15.83 12.28 -1.47
N LEU A 152 -17.02 12.23 -0.86
CA LEU A 152 -18.22 12.86 -1.41
C LEU A 152 -18.14 14.40 -1.39
N ASP A 153 -17.56 15.00 -0.36
CA ASP A 153 -17.31 16.43 -0.29
C ASP A 153 -16.36 16.87 -1.42
N PHE A 154 -15.25 16.16 -1.61
CA PHE A 154 -14.32 16.44 -2.71
C PHE A 154 -15.03 16.37 -4.07
N LEU A 155 -15.77 15.30 -4.33
CA LEU A 155 -16.53 15.15 -5.58
C LEU A 155 -17.59 16.23 -5.78
N ALA A 156 -18.27 16.66 -4.69
CA ALA A 156 -19.28 17.72 -4.76
C ALA A 156 -18.67 19.08 -5.11
N ARG A 157 -17.49 19.41 -4.58
CA ARG A 157 -16.77 20.67 -4.86
C ARG A 157 -16.21 20.73 -6.28
N HIS A 158 -15.99 19.61 -6.92
CA HIS A 158 -15.35 19.52 -8.24
C HIS A 158 -16.27 18.92 -9.32
N ARG A 159 -17.59 19.00 -9.13
CA ARG A 159 -18.55 18.70 -10.19
C ARG A 159 -18.44 19.75 -11.31
N THR A 160 -18.10 19.31 -12.52
CA THR A 160 -18.24 20.08 -13.76
C THR A 160 -19.66 20.00 -14.26
#